data_2ba06fcda80133dde42ff259531aaab4
#
_entry.id   2ba06fcda80133dde42ff259531aaab4
#
_cell.length_a   1.000
_cell.length_b   1.000
_cell.length_c   1.000
_cell.angle_alpha   90.00
_cell.angle_beta   90.00
_cell.angle_gamma   90.00
#
_symmetry.space_group_name_H-M   'P 1'
#
loop_
_entity.id
_entity.type
_entity.pdbx_description
1 polymer ?
#
loop_
_entity_poly.entity_id
_entity_poly.type
_entity_poly.pdbx_seq_one_letter_code
_entity_poly.pdbx_strand_id
1 'polypeptide(L)'
;KYDVACTSSGVDRKGKEEMLGNARSCGICHSFASDGRCISLLKILMTNHCIYDCKYCVNRVSNDVKRATFTPEEICELTIEFYKRNYIEGLFLSSGVIRDPAYTMEQICITLQLLRTKYRFNGYIHVKTIPGAPDELLAAAGFLADRISVNLELPTAESLKKLAPNKSFQTIMTPMGKVRDTIAETRTLIGKDARMERSLGNRYLPGSIFGKEQLRLTGAQSN
;
A
#
# COMPACT_ATOMS: atom_id res chain seq x y z
N LYS A 1 4.49 -14.00 5.36
CA LYS A 1 3.11 -14.44 5.65
C LYS A 1 2.14 -13.49 4.99
N TYR A 2 1.14 -14.03 4.30
CA TYR A 2 0.12 -13.25 3.64
C TYR A 2 -0.80 -12.56 4.65
N ASP A 3 -1.28 -11.37 4.31
CA ASP A 3 -2.29 -10.71 5.12
C ASP A 3 -3.64 -11.40 4.90
N VAL A 4 -4.07 -12.15 5.90
CA VAL A 4 -5.29 -12.98 5.86
C VAL A 4 -6.57 -12.15 5.91
N ALA A 5 -6.50 -10.86 6.29
CA ALA A 5 -7.67 -10.02 6.55
C ALA A 5 -8.50 -9.66 5.31
N CYS A 6 -8.04 -10.01 4.10
CA CYS A 6 -8.76 -9.74 2.85
C CYS A 6 -8.81 -10.94 1.90
N THR A 7 -8.53 -12.15 2.37
CA THR A 7 -8.77 -13.32 1.53
C THR A 7 -10.27 -13.54 1.45
N SER A 8 -10.86 -13.12 0.36
CA SER A 8 -12.29 -13.26 0.07
C SER A 8 -12.76 -14.71 -0.06
N SER A 9 -11.85 -15.66 -0.10
CA SER A 9 -12.16 -17.09 -0.02
C SER A 9 -11.15 -17.79 0.85
N GLY A 10 -11.49 -18.10 2.09
CA GLY A 10 -10.73 -19.03 2.93
C GLY A 10 -10.78 -20.48 2.43
N VAL A 11 -10.95 -20.68 1.12
CA VAL A 11 -11.13 -22.01 0.52
C VAL A 11 -9.76 -22.58 0.20
N ASP A 12 -9.38 -23.57 0.97
CA ASP A 12 -8.27 -24.48 0.63
C ASP A 12 -8.87 -25.80 0.11
N ARG A 13 -8.79 -26.02 -1.19
CA ARG A 13 -9.34 -27.19 -1.85
C ARG A 13 -8.29 -27.85 -2.75
N LYS A 14 -7.94 -29.08 -2.41
CA LYS A 14 -7.06 -29.91 -3.22
C LYS A 14 -7.83 -30.49 -4.41
N GLY A 15 -7.23 -30.45 -5.59
CA GLY A 15 -7.78 -31.11 -6.78
C GLY A 15 -7.92 -32.62 -6.55
N LYS A 16 -8.98 -33.19 -7.06
CA LYS A 16 -9.17 -34.66 -7.13
C LYS A 16 -8.67 -35.17 -8.47
N GLU A 17 -8.36 -36.47 -8.55
CA GLU A 17 -8.11 -37.19 -9.81
C GLU A 17 -9.23 -36.88 -10.79
N GLU A 18 -9.16 -36.46 -11.90
CA GLU A 18 -10.17 -36.02 -12.88
C GLU A 18 -10.67 -34.58 -12.78
N MET A 19 -10.17 -33.76 -11.81
CA MET A 19 -10.52 -32.33 -11.72
C MET A 19 -9.30 -31.46 -11.94
N LEU A 20 -9.44 -30.42 -12.78
CA LEU A 20 -8.38 -29.46 -13.04
C LEU A 20 -8.32 -28.40 -11.94
N GLY A 21 -7.11 -28.17 -11.41
CA GLY A 21 -6.81 -27.04 -10.53
C GLY A 21 -6.96 -27.30 -9.04
N ASN A 22 -6.28 -26.44 -8.28
CA ASN A 22 -6.35 -26.37 -6.83
C ASN A 22 -6.78 -24.95 -6.44
N ALA A 23 -7.55 -24.81 -5.38
CA ALA A 23 -7.82 -23.52 -4.73
C ALA A 23 -7.01 -23.42 -3.45
N ARG A 24 -6.15 -22.43 -3.34
CA ARG A 24 -5.40 -22.12 -2.11
C ARG A 24 -5.53 -20.64 -1.76
N SER A 25 -5.62 -20.38 -0.46
CA SER A 25 -5.48 -19.03 0.05
C SER A 25 -4.04 -18.56 -0.18
N CYS A 26 -3.83 -17.62 -1.12
CA CYS A 26 -2.50 -17.26 -1.61
C CYS A 26 -2.13 -15.78 -1.41
N GLY A 27 -2.93 -15.02 -0.64
CA GLY A 27 -2.66 -13.59 -0.43
C GLY A 27 -2.85 -12.71 -1.66
N ILE A 28 -3.55 -13.20 -2.69
CA ILE A 28 -3.93 -12.41 -3.86
C ILE A 28 -5.26 -11.73 -3.57
N CYS A 29 -5.28 -10.42 -3.70
CA CYS A 29 -6.46 -9.58 -3.57
C CYS A 29 -6.90 -9.10 -4.94
N HIS A 30 -8.19 -8.98 -5.17
CA HIS A 30 -8.75 -8.45 -6.40
C HIS A 30 -9.26 -7.02 -6.17
N SER A 31 -8.89 -6.11 -7.06
CA SER A 31 -9.38 -4.73 -7.10
C SER A 31 -9.96 -4.46 -8.46
N PHE A 32 -11.05 -3.71 -8.52
CA PHE A 32 -11.67 -3.34 -9.80
C PHE A 32 -11.23 -1.95 -10.21
N ALA A 33 -10.76 -1.81 -11.44
CA ALA A 33 -10.50 -0.53 -12.06
C ALA A 33 -11.82 0.14 -12.49
N SER A 34 -11.80 1.45 -12.76
CA SER A 34 -12.97 2.21 -13.18
C SER A 34 -13.55 1.73 -14.52
N ASP A 35 -12.77 1.04 -15.33
CA ASP A 35 -13.17 0.41 -16.59
C ASP A 35 -13.75 -1.02 -16.42
N GLY A 36 -13.95 -1.47 -15.18
CA GLY A 36 -14.51 -2.78 -14.85
C GLY A 36 -13.51 -3.94 -14.88
N ARG A 37 -12.24 -3.70 -15.22
CA ARG A 37 -11.22 -4.76 -15.18
C ARG A 37 -10.90 -5.14 -13.74
N CYS A 38 -10.73 -6.45 -13.53
CA CYS A 38 -10.24 -7.00 -12.27
C CYS A 38 -8.71 -6.97 -12.27
N ILE A 39 -8.11 -6.35 -11.25
CA ILE A 39 -6.67 -6.28 -11.05
C ILE A 39 -6.31 -7.22 -9.91
N SER A 40 -5.47 -8.20 -10.17
CA SER A 40 -4.95 -9.12 -9.16
C SER A 40 -3.75 -8.49 -8.44
N LEU A 41 -3.82 -8.36 -7.12
CA LEU A 41 -2.79 -7.73 -6.30
C LEU A 41 -2.18 -8.74 -5.33
N LEU A 42 -0.84 -8.77 -5.27
CA LEU A 42 -0.14 -9.44 -4.18
C LEU A 42 -0.34 -8.60 -2.90
N LYS A 43 -1.07 -9.14 -1.93
CA LYS A 43 -1.29 -8.47 -0.66
C LYS A 43 -0.26 -8.90 0.37
N ILE A 44 0.62 -7.97 0.77
CA ILE A 44 1.68 -8.20 1.75
C ILE A 44 1.49 -7.28 2.95
N LEU A 45 1.71 -7.86 4.12
CA LEU A 45 1.96 -7.13 5.35
C LEU A 45 3.48 -7.10 5.56
N MET A 46 4.10 -5.91 5.42
CA MET A 46 5.55 -5.74 5.57
C MET A 46 6.03 -6.29 6.90
N THR A 47 5.34 -5.95 7.99
CA THR A 47 5.60 -6.50 9.31
C THR A 47 4.32 -6.71 10.09
N ASN A 48 4.26 -7.79 10.87
CA ASN A 48 3.22 -7.99 11.87
C ASN A 48 3.71 -7.64 13.30
N HIS A 49 4.93 -7.12 13.44
CA HIS A 49 5.30 -6.38 14.64
C HIS A 49 4.52 -5.06 14.67
N CYS A 50 3.95 -4.75 15.82
CA CYS A 50 3.22 -3.50 16.00
C CYS A 50 3.41 -3.01 17.44
N ILE A 51 3.68 -1.72 17.59
CA ILE A 51 3.77 -1.06 18.89
C ILE A 51 2.40 -0.72 19.49
N TYR A 52 1.33 -0.83 18.67
CA TYR A 52 -0.03 -0.50 19.10
C TYR A 52 -0.78 -1.71 19.65
N ASP A 53 -1.71 -1.43 20.55
CA ASP A 53 -2.57 -2.44 21.17
C ASP A 53 -4.06 -2.27 20.77
N CYS A 54 -4.33 -2.16 19.48
CA CYS A 54 -5.70 -2.06 18.98
C CYS A 54 -6.47 -3.36 19.29
N LYS A 55 -7.52 -3.29 20.08
CA LYS A 55 -8.23 -4.46 20.66
C LYS A 55 -8.81 -5.42 19.63
N TYR A 56 -9.11 -4.93 18.43
CA TYR A 56 -9.62 -5.73 17.32
C TYR A 56 -8.52 -6.35 16.44
N CYS A 57 -7.26 -5.99 16.65
CA CYS A 57 -6.16 -6.42 15.77
C CYS A 57 -5.48 -7.68 16.29
N VAL A 58 -5.37 -8.69 15.43
CA VAL A 58 -4.65 -9.93 15.75
C VAL A 58 -3.14 -9.68 15.98
N ASN A 59 -2.59 -8.64 15.36
CA ASN A 59 -1.17 -8.27 15.44
C ASN A 59 -0.88 -7.22 16.53
N ARG A 60 -1.81 -6.94 17.44
CA ARG A 60 -1.57 -6.02 18.55
C ARG A 60 -0.40 -6.49 19.43
N VAL A 61 0.27 -5.55 20.08
CA VAL A 61 1.49 -5.82 20.84
C VAL A 61 1.27 -6.88 21.95
N SER A 62 0.09 -6.88 22.60
CA SER A 62 -0.24 -7.80 23.69
C SER A 62 -0.59 -9.23 23.25
N ASN A 63 -0.75 -9.49 21.94
CA ASN A 63 -1.01 -10.84 21.47
C ASN A 63 0.29 -11.62 21.26
N ASP A 64 0.32 -12.83 21.77
CA ASP A 64 1.41 -13.78 21.54
C ASP A 64 1.20 -14.47 20.17
N VAL A 65 1.69 -13.83 19.12
CA VAL A 65 1.65 -14.34 17.75
C VAL A 65 3.05 -14.34 17.15
N LYS A 66 3.35 -15.31 16.32
CA LYS A 66 4.63 -15.37 15.61
C LYS A 66 4.85 -14.10 14.80
N ARG A 67 5.93 -13.40 15.09
CA ARG A 67 6.30 -12.14 14.45
C ARG A 67 7.26 -12.36 13.30
N ALA A 68 7.07 -11.58 12.23
CA ALA A 68 7.94 -11.57 11.06
C ALA A 68 7.94 -10.19 10.41
N THR A 69 9.05 -9.85 9.79
CA THR A 69 9.23 -8.60 9.04
C THR A 69 9.93 -8.95 7.73
N PHE A 70 9.43 -8.38 6.64
CA PHE A 70 10.11 -8.37 5.36
C PHE A 70 11.00 -7.14 5.25
N THR A 71 12.15 -7.29 4.63
CA THR A 71 12.93 -6.14 4.15
C THR A 71 12.29 -5.54 2.90
N PRO A 72 12.59 -4.27 2.56
CA PRO A 72 12.15 -3.68 1.31
C PRO A 72 12.54 -4.51 0.07
N GLU A 73 13.75 -5.05 0.06
CA GLU A 73 14.27 -5.88 -1.03
C GLU A 73 13.49 -7.18 -1.19
N GLU A 74 13.21 -7.89 -0.10
CA GLU A 74 12.42 -9.13 -0.11
C GLU A 74 11.02 -8.89 -0.68
N ILE A 75 10.36 -7.77 -0.33
CA ILE A 75 9.06 -7.41 -0.89
C ILE A 75 9.16 -7.16 -2.39
N CYS A 76 10.21 -6.42 -2.81
CA CYS A 76 10.44 -6.14 -4.22
C CYS A 76 10.67 -7.42 -5.02
N GLU A 77 11.57 -8.28 -4.57
CA GLU A 77 11.88 -9.55 -5.24
C GLU A 77 10.64 -10.43 -5.35
N LEU A 78 9.90 -10.59 -4.26
CA LEU A 78 8.68 -11.37 -4.25
C LEU A 78 7.63 -10.81 -5.23
N THR A 79 7.44 -9.48 -5.24
CA THR A 79 6.51 -8.80 -6.15
C THR A 79 6.89 -9.03 -7.60
N ILE A 80 8.16 -8.87 -7.95
CA ILE A 80 8.66 -9.03 -9.32
C ILE A 80 8.55 -10.49 -9.78
N GLU A 81 8.88 -11.45 -8.92
CA GLU A 81 8.78 -12.87 -9.26
C GLU A 81 7.32 -13.31 -9.51
N PHE A 82 6.38 -12.82 -8.70
CA PHE A 82 4.95 -13.08 -8.92
C PHE A 82 4.43 -12.41 -10.19
N TYR A 83 4.90 -11.18 -10.46
CA TYR A 83 4.53 -10.46 -11.67
C TYR A 83 5.05 -11.15 -12.95
N LYS A 84 6.33 -11.56 -12.97
CA LYS A 84 6.94 -12.28 -14.10
C LYS A 84 6.22 -13.60 -14.42
N ARG A 85 5.71 -14.26 -13.39
CA ARG A 85 4.92 -15.50 -13.53
C ARG A 85 3.46 -15.26 -13.88
N ASN A 86 3.08 -14.02 -14.10
CA ASN A 86 1.72 -13.60 -14.45
C ASN A 86 0.66 -13.97 -13.38
N TYR A 87 1.06 -14.03 -12.10
CA TYR A 87 0.14 -14.32 -11.00
C TYR A 87 -0.56 -13.06 -10.50
N ILE A 88 0.06 -11.89 -10.68
CA ILE A 88 -0.42 -10.61 -10.21
C ILE A 88 -0.15 -9.51 -11.24
N GLU A 89 -0.93 -8.45 -11.15
CA GLU A 89 -0.76 -7.22 -11.93
C GLU A 89 -0.23 -6.07 -11.05
N GLY A 90 -0.21 -6.26 -9.74
CA GLY A 90 0.24 -5.23 -8.82
C GLY A 90 0.48 -5.70 -7.41
N LEU A 91 0.85 -4.73 -6.56
CA LEU A 91 1.14 -4.90 -5.15
C LEU A 91 0.13 -4.14 -4.29
N PHE A 92 -0.35 -4.77 -3.22
CA PHE A 92 -1.02 -4.11 -2.11
C PHE A 92 -0.16 -4.24 -0.85
N LEU A 93 0.46 -3.14 -0.44
CA LEU A 93 1.38 -3.09 0.69
C LEU A 93 0.71 -2.45 1.90
N SER A 94 0.75 -3.17 3.02
CA SER A 94 0.34 -2.70 4.34
C SER A 94 1.42 -3.03 5.37
N SER A 95 1.31 -2.50 6.58
CA SER A 95 2.26 -2.78 7.66
C SER A 95 1.62 -2.67 9.05
N GLY A 96 2.11 -3.43 10.01
CA GLY A 96 2.08 -3.04 11.41
C GLY A 96 3.02 -1.85 11.62
N VAL A 97 2.95 -1.23 12.79
CA VAL A 97 3.83 -0.09 13.13
C VAL A 97 4.98 -0.59 13.99
N ILE A 98 6.17 -0.69 13.38
CA ILE A 98 7.41 -1.08 14.08
C ILE A 98 8.18 0.19 14.48
N ARG A 99 8.73 0.25 15.67
CA ARG A 99 9.42 1.41 16.27
C ARG A 99 8.51 2.63 16.40
N ASP A 100 8.22 3.30 15.31
CA ASP A 100 7.39 4.50 15.22
C ASP A 100 6.76 4.63 13.82
N PRO A 101 5.76 5.52 13.66
CA PRO A 101 5.09 5.74 12.38
C PRO A 101 6.02 6.25 11.27
N ALA A 102 6.99 7.12 11.60
CA ALA A 102 7.90 7.71 10.62
C ALA A 102 8.83 6.64 10.05
N TYR A 103 9.49 5.87 10.89
CA TYR A 103 10.35 4.76 10.46
C TYR A 103 9.59 3.74 9.60
N THR A 104 8.39 3.36 10.04
CA THR A 104 7.60 2.37 9.29
C THR A 104 7.21 2.90 7.91
N MET A 105 6.81 4.17 7.83
CA MET A 105 6.45 4.79 6.56
C MET A 105 7.67 4.98 5.64
N GLU A 106 8.84 5.27 6.21
CA GLU A 106 10.11 5.34 5.49
C GLU A 106 10.45 4.00 4.82
N GLN A 107 10.34 2.88 5.54
CA GLN A 107 10.55 1.55 4.96
C GLN A 107 9.58 1.23 3.81
N ILE A 108 8.33 1.66 3.94
CA ILE A 108 7.35 1.59 2.86
C ILE A 108 7.83 2.43 1.66
N CYS A 109 8.21 3.68 1.87
CA CYS A 109 8.71 4.56 0.79
C CYS A 109 9.95 3.99 0.09
N ILE A 110 10.90 3.41 0.84
CA ILE A 110 12.07 2.74 0.28
C ILE A 110 11.64 1.58 -0.63
N THR A 111 10.69 0.76 -0.18
CA THR A 111 10.13 -0.34 -0.98
C THR A 111 9.54 0.17 -2.30
N LEU A 112 8.73 1.23 -2.24
CA LEU A 112 8.13 1.82 -3.44
C LEU A 112 9.18 2.40 -4.38
N GLN A 113 10.16 3.10 -3.83
CA GLN A 113 11.27 3.67 -4.60
C GLN A 113 12.07 2.58 -5.32
N LEU A 114 12.44 1.51 -4.61
CA LEU A 114 13.15 0.37 -5.21
C LEU A 114 12.33 -0.26 -6.34
N LEU A 115 11.03 -0.51 -6.13
CA LEU A 115 10.15 -1.04 -7.17
C LEU A 115 10.15 -0.16 -8.41
N ARG A 116 9.99 1.17 -8.26
CA ARG A 116 9.89 2.09 -9.39
C ARG A 116 11.23 2.35 -10.09
N THR A 117 12.34 2.42 -9.34
CA THR A 117 13.65 2.78 -9.88
C THR A 117 14.51 1.56 -10.25
N LYS A 118 14.88 0.75 -9.26
CA LYS A 118 15.77 -0.41 -9.44
C LYS A 118 15.10 -1.52 -10.26
N TYR A 119 13.87 -1.90 -9.90
CA TYR A 119 13.16 -2.98 -10.56
C TYR A 119 12.32 -2.54 -11.76
N ARG A 120 12.18 -1.23 -11.99
CA ARG A 120 11.42 -0.63 -13.09
C ARG A 120 9.98 -1.17 -13.18
N PHE A 121 9.40 -1.46 -12.02
CA PHE A 121 8.06 -2.02 -11.93
C PHE A 121 7.01 -0.96 -12.25
N ASN A 122 6.27 -1.15 -13.32
CA ASN A 122 5.18 -0.27 -13.77
C ASN A 122 3.78 -0.80 -13.42
N GLY A 123 3.70 -1.93 -12.72
CA GLY A 123 2.42 -2.48 -12.25
C GLY A 123 1.75 -1.60 -11.21
N TYR A 124 0.50 -1.91 -10.95
CA TYR A 124 -0.32 -1.16 -9.99
C TYR A 124 0.19 -1.33 -8.56
N ILE A 125 0.29 -0.23 -7.83
CA ILE A 125 0.69 -0.23 -6.42
C ILE A 125 -0.37 0.47 -5.57
N HIS A 126 -0.95 -0.26 -4.64
CA HIS A 126 -1.79 0.26 -3.58
C HIS A 126 -1.06 0.18 -2.24
N VAL A 127 -1.00 1.29 -1.52
CA VAL A 127 -0.34 1.38 -0.21
C VAL A 127 -1.32 1.81 0.86
N LYS A 128 -1.27 1.14 2.00
CA LYS A 128 -1.87 1.65 3.24
C LYS A 128 -0.86 2.50 3.98
N THR A 129 -1.16 3.77 4.13
CA THR A 129 -0.32 4.69 4.88
C THR A 129 -0.45 4.48 6.38
N ILE A 130 0.59 4.88 7.10
CA ILE A 130 0.68 4.74 8.56
C ILE A 130 0.11 6.01 9.20
N PRO A 131 -0.92 5.92 10.06
CA PRO A 131 -1.42 7.06 10.81
C PRO A 131 -0.32 7.70 11.67
N GLY A 132 -0.19 9.03 11.60
CA GLY A 132 0.85 9.76 12.31
C GLY A 132 2.21 9.81 11.63
N ALA A 133 2.34 9.30 10.41
CA ALA A 133 3.56 9.46 9.61
C ALA A 133 3.73 10.93 9.16
N PRO A 134 5.00 11.39 8.97
CA PRO A 134 5.28 12.72 8.44
C PRO A 134 4.68 12.97 7.05
N ASP A 135 4.26 14.21 6.82
CA ASP A 135 3.61 14.62 5.56
C ASP A 135 4.50 14.41 4.33
N GLU A 136 5.80 14.59 4.47
CA GLU A 136 6.79 14.40 3.40
C GLU A 136 6.82 12.94 2.92
N LEU A 137 6.74 11.99 3.85
CA LEU A 137 6.71 10.57 3.54
C LEU A 137 5.37 10.16 2.91
N LEU A 138 4.26 10.76 3.36
CA LEU A 138 2.95 10.55 2.76
C LEU A 138 2.92 11.07 1.32
N ALA A 139 3.47 12.26 1.08
CA ALA A 139 3.59 12.84 -0.25
C ALA A 139 4.48 11.97 -1.16
N ALA A 140 5.65 11.54 -0.67
CA ALA A 140 6.54 10.65 -1.41
C ALA A 140 5.84 9.34 -1.81
N ALA A 141 5.13 8.71 -0.89
CA ALA A 141 4.34 7.52 -1.18
C ALA A 141 3.24 7.81 -2.21
N GLY A 142 2.59 8.98 -2.11
CA GLY A 142 1.55 9.43 -3.05
C GLY A 142 2.06 9.51 -4.49
N PHE A 143 3.28 9.97 -4.72
CA PHE A 143 3.87 10.04 -6.05
C PHE A 143 4.33 8.67 -6.60
N LEU A 144 4.69 7.74 -5.72
CA LEU A 144 5.20 6.42 -6.12
C LEU A 144 4.09 5.37 -6.28
N ALA A 145 2.98 5.51 -5.55
CA ALA A 145 1.85 4.61 -5.60
C ALA A 145 0.76 5.07 -6.60
N ASP A 146 -0.08 4.14 -7.04
CA ASP A 146 -1.28 4.46 -7.82
C ASP A 146 -2.46 4.81 -6.92
N ARG A 147 -2.45 4.25 -5.72
CA ARG A 147 -3.46 4.48 -4.71
C ARG A 147 -2.84 4.45 -3.33
N ILE A 148 -3.23 5.39 -2.51
CA ILE A 148 -2.99 5.34 -1.07
C ILE A 148 -4.32 5.32 -0.33
N SER A 149 -4.31 4.66 0.82
CA SER A 149 -5.47 4.61 1.71
C SER A 149 -4.99 4.58 3.16
N VAL A 150 -5.84 5.00 4.07
CA VAL A 150 -5.60 4.89 5.50
C VAL A 150 -6.78 4.19 6.15
N ASN A 151 -6.52 3.36 7.16
CA ASN A 151 -7.59 2.69 7.87
C ASN A 151 -8.22 3.61 8.91
N LEU A 152 -9.48 3.95 8.72
CA LEU A 152 -10.28 4.64 9.71
C LEU A 152 -10.77 3.66 10.82
N GLU A 153 -11.06 2.42 10.43
CA GLU A 153 -11.44 1.26 11.26
C GLU A 153 -12.77 1.42 12.01
N LEU A 154 -13.00 2.58 12.64
CA LEU A 154 -14.13 2.81 13.54
C LEU A 154 -14.83 4.14 13.20
N PRO A 155 -16.18 4.18 13.24
CA PRO A 155 -16.96 5.32 12.77
C PRO A 155 -16.96 6.53 13.73
N THR A 156 -16.61 6.33 15.00
CA THR A 156 -16.66 7.40 16.00
C THR A 156 -15.33 7.55 16.75
N ALA A 157 -15.04 8.79 17.16
CA ALA A 157 -13.85 9.11 17.96
C ALA A 157 -13.85 8.39 19.32
N GLU A 158 -15.02 8.21 19.91
CA GLU A 158 -15.19 7.48 21.16
C GLU A 158 -14.85 5.99 21.02
N SER A 159 -15.39 5.35 19.98
CA SER A 159 -15.06 3.96 19.67
C SER A 159 -13.58 3.78 19.37
N LEU A 160 -12.99 4.73 18.65
CA LEU A 160 -11.55 4.71 18.34
C LEU A 160 -10.72 4.81 19.62
N LYS A 161 -11.03 5.75 20.51
CA LYS A 161 -10.35 5.89 21.80
C LYS A 161 -10.45 4.64 22.67
N LYS A 162 -11.61 3.97 22.65
CA LYS A 162 -11.86 2.75 23.43
C LYS A 162 -11.15 1.50 22.88
N LEU A 163 -11.10 1.35 21.57
CA LEU A 163 -10.63 0.15 20.90
C LEU A 163 -9.23 0.27 20.27
N ALA A 164 -8.78 1.49 19.98
CA ALA A 164 -7.47 1.79 19.41
C ALA A 164 -6.87 3.06 20.05
N PRO A 165 -6.51 3.03 21.34
CA PRO A 165 -6.15 4.22 22.13
C PRO A 165 -4.95 5.00 21.57
N ASN A 166 -4.10 4.34 20.79
CA ASN A 166 -2.95 4.95 20.13
C ASN A 166 -3.28 5.67 18.81
N LYS A 167 -4.55 5.65 18.38
CA LYS A 167 -5.03 6.32 17.17
C LYS A 167 -6.02 7.42 17.52
N SER A 168 -6.02 8.49 16.76
CA SER A 168 -7.03 9.55 16.85
C SER A 168 -7.61 9.86 15.49
N PHE A 169 -8.84 10.39 15.45
CA PHE A 169 -9.43 10.87 14.19
C PHE A 169 -8.54 11.90 13.51
N GLN A 170 -7.92 12.77 14.30
CA GLN A 170 -7.07 13.82 13.78
C GLN A 170 -5.82 13.25 13.07
N THR A 171 -5.15 12.24 13.67
CA THR A 171 -3.98 11.60 13.07
C THR A 171 -4.31 10.79 11.81
N ILE A 172 -5.59 10.49 11.57
CA ILE A 172 -6.08 9.78 10.39
C ILE A 172 -6.61 10.75 9.34
N MET A 173 -7.51 11.66 9.73
CA MET A 173 -8.25 12.52 8.79
C MET A 173 -7.41 13.69 8.27
N THR A 174 -6.53 14.25 9.09
CA THR A 174 -5.68 15.36 8.66
C THR A 174 -4.75 14.99 7.50
N PRO A 175 -4.01 13.87 7.55
CA PRO A 175 -3.21 13.43 6.41
C PRO A 175 -4.06 13.14 5.16
N MET A 176 -5.24 12.55 5.32
CA MET A 176 -6.15 12.30 4.18
C MET A 176 -6.57 13.60 3.49
N GLY A 177 -6.95 14.63 4.30
CA GLY A 177 -7.28 15.94 3.77
C GLY A 177 -6.13 16.55 2.98
N LYS A 178 -4.92 16.55 3.52
CA LYS A 178 -3.72 17.06 2.85
C LYS A 178 -3.43 16.33 1.53
N VAL A 179 -3.49 15.00 1.54
CA VAL A 179 -3.28 14.19 0.31
C VAL A 179 -4.31 14.55 -0.74
N ARG A 180 -5.60 14.65 -0.38
CA ARG A 180 -6.67 15.06 -1.28
C ARG A 180 -6.39 16.44 -1.89
N ASP A 181 -6.01 17.41 -1.05
CA ASP A 181 -5.77 18.78 -1.48
C ASP A 181 -4.53 18.86 -2.39
N THR A 182 -3.45 18.17 -2.04
CA THR A 182 -2.25 18.06 -2.89
C THR A 182 -2.57 17.43 -4.24
N ILE A 183 -3.39 16.37 -4.30
CA ILE A 183 -3.83 15.75 -5.55
C ILE A 183 -4.64 16.75 -6.39
N ALA A 184 -5.57 17.47 -5.75
CA ALA A 184 -6.39 18.47 -6.45
C ALA A 184 -5.53 19.59 -7.03
N GLU A 185 -4.61 20.16 -6.25
CA GLU A 185 -3.66 21.18 -6.69
C GLU A 185 -2.79 20.67 -7.84
N THR A 186 -2.18 19.50 -7.68
CA THR A 186 -1.32 18.90 -8.71
C THR A 186 -2.07 18.70 -10.03
N ARG A 187 -3.33 18.24 -9.97
CA ARG A 187 -4.18 18.09 -11.15
C ARG A 187 -4.45 19.41 -11.88
N THR A 188 -4.55 20.52 -11.16
CA THR A 188 -4.75 21.85 -11.79
C THR A 188 -3.49 22.36 -12.49
N LEU A 189 -2.31 21.85 -12.12
CA LEU A 189 -1.01 22.25 -12.65
C LEU A 189 -0.53 21.40 -13.83
N ILE A 190 -1.19 20.26 -14.08
CA ILE A 190 -0.85 19.39 -15.21
C ILE A 190 -0.98 20.15 -16.53
N GLY A 191 0.10 20.12 -17.31
CA GLY A 191 0.19 20.85 -18.59
C GLY A 191 0.42 22.35 -18.46
N LYS A 192 0.47 22.92 -17.24
CA LYS A 192 0.64 24.37 -16.99
C LYS A 192 1.97 24.70 -16.32
N ASP A 193 2.54 23.82 -15.54
CA ASP A 193 3.77 24.04 -14.78
C ASP A 193 4.82 22.96 -15.05
N ALA A 194 5.76 23.28 -15.93
CA ALA A 194 6.88 22.41 -16.27
C ALA A 194 7.86 22.16 -15.09
N ARG A 195 7.84 23.01 -14.04
CA ARG A 195 8.67 22.79 -12.84
C ARG A 195 8.04 21.71 -11.98
N MET A 196 6.72 21.75 -11.82
CA MET A 196 5.97 20.73 -11.10
C MET A 196 6.11 19.37 -11.81
N GLU A 197 6.01 19.30 -13.13
CA GLU A 197 6.21 18.09 -13.93
C GLU A 197 7.62 17.49 -13.78
N ARG A 198 8.61 18.35 -13.46
CA ARG A 198 9.99 17.98 -13.16
C ARG A 198 10.29 17.89 -11.66
N SER A 199 9.27 17.90 -10.81
CA SER A 199 9.40 17.87 -9.36
C SER A 199 10.07 16.59 -8.85
N LEU A 200 10.48 16.62 -7.57
CA LEU A 200 11.12 15.49 -6.90
C LEU A 200 10.34 14.18 -7.01
N GLY A 201 9.01 14.23 -6.92
CA GLY A 201 8.14 13.07 -7.11
C GLY A 201 8.34 12.42 -8.47
N ASN A 202 8.44 13.22 -9.52
CA ASN A 202 8.65 12.72 -10.88
C ASN A 202 10.11 12.32 -11.17
N ARG A 203 11.08 12.77 -10.38
CA ARG A 203 12.49 12.32 -10.49
C ARG A 203 12.69 10.86 -10.13
N TYR A 204 11.81 10.30 -9.30
CA TYR A 204 11.85 8.87 -8.96
C TYR A 204 11.28 7.99 -10.08
N LEU A 205 10.63 8.59 -11.08
CA LEU A 205 10.05 7.93 -12.23
C LEU A 205 10.81 8.39 -13.49
N PRO A 206 11.91 7.73 -13.88
CA PRO A 206 12.64 8.11 -15.08
C PRO A 206 11.69 8.14 -16.28
N GLY A 207 11.69 9.21 -17.06
CA GLY A 207 10.85 9.37 -18.24
C GLY A 207 11.00 8.26 -19.31
N SER A 208 12.09 7.46 -19.21
CA SER A 208 12.29 6.26 -20.02
C SER A 208 11.39 5.08 -19.63
N ILE A 209 10.79 5.08 -18.42
CA ILE A 209 9.88 4.02 -17.95
C ILE A 209 8.43 4.35 -18.31
N PHE A 210 8.12 5.64 -18.28
CA PHE A 210 6.79 6.15 -18.60
C PHE A 210 6.96 7.13 -19.76
N GLY A 211 6.28 6.89 -20.88
CA GLY A 211 6.11 7.91 -21.91
C GLY A 211 5.51 9.19 -21.30
N LYS A 212 5.63 10.33 -21.99
CA LYS A 212 5.10 11.62 -21.51
C LYS A 212 3.63 11.56 -21.07
N GLU A 213 2.83 10.70 -21.69
CA GLU A 213 1.43 10.48 -21.39
C GLU A 213 1.18 9.63 -20.13
N GLN A 214 2.21 8.98 -19.58
CA GLN A 214 2.13 8.08 -18.44
C GLN A 214 2.83 8.64 -17.19
N LEU A 215 3.23 9.91 -17.21
CA LEU A 215 3.78 10.58 -16.03
C LEU A 215 2.73 10.60 -14.92
N ARG A 216 3.08 10.02 -13.77
CA ARG A 216 2.23 9.97 -12.58
C ARG A 216 2.34 11.28 -11.82
N LEU A 217 1.77 12.34 -12.37
CA LEU A 217 1.86 13.67 -11.79
C LEU A 217 1.09 13.81 -10.47
N THR A 218 0.07 12.98 -10.29
CA THR A 218 -0.77 13.00 -9.09
C THR A 218 -0.58 11.78 -8.19
N GLY A 219 0.12 10.76 -8.68
CA GLY A 219 0.42 9.51 -7.96
C GLY A 219 -0.82 8.74 -7.55
N ALA A 220 -1.32 9.00 -6.37
CA ALA A 220 -2.34 8.19 -5.72
C ALA A 220 -3.70 8.88 -5.66
N GLN A 221 -4.74 8.07 -5.58
CA GLN A 221 -6.08 8.51 -5.18
C GLN A 221 -6.24 8.27 -3.68
N SER A 222 -6.74 9.27 -2.97
CA SER A 222 -7.16 9.16 -1.57
C SER A 222 -8.55 8.49 -1.51
N ASN A 223 -8.72 7.57 -0.58
CA ASN A 223 -10.03 7.05 -0.18
C ASN A 223 -10.53 7.74 1.05
#